data_e52e995d33f2603a699b0d831e23669c
#
_entry.id   e52e995d33f2603a699b0d831e23669c
#
_cell.length_a   1.000
_cell.length_b   1.000
_cell.length_c   1.000
_cell.angle_alpha   90.00
_cell.angle_beta   90.00
_cell.angle_gamma   90.00
#
_symmetry.space_group_name_H-M   'P 1'
#
loop_
_entity.id
_entity.type
_entity.pdbx_description
1 polymer ?
#
loop_
_entity_poly.entity_id
_entity_poly.type
_entity_poly.pdbx_seq_one_letter_code
_entity_poly.pdbx_strand_id
1 'polypeptide(L)'
;TDSGAKALIILGDLLPKFTSIKDDTSIETVITTSATELLDPNTAPNLDGTVSFTQAVELGNTLPAFERPSIALDELAMLQYTGGTTGVSKGAALSNKNVLANCIQMLDRIGEGFKDGEEVLVCPLPLYHIYAFTVGMMALFAKGTQIILIPNPRDIDGFIQTLKPHKISAFMGINTLFVGLGRHPEFAKLDFSKLHLTMSGGTALTQAAVSIWRDVTGNTITEGYGLSETAPVVSFNIPGKEEIGTVGHELEGTEVA
;
A
#
# COMPACT_ATOMS: atom_id res chain seq x y z
N THR A 1 18.51 -15.02 4.56
CA THR A 1 19.05 -15.58 5.82
C THR A 1 18.54 -14.82 7.05
N ASP A 2 18.51 -13.51 7.00
CA ASP A 2 18.15 -12.64 8.13
C ASP A 2 16.69 -12.86 8.61
N SER A 3 15.73 -12.94 7.68
CA SER A 3 14.31 -13.12 8.00
C SER A 3 13.93 -14.53 8.50
N GLY A 4 14.77 -15.54 8.24
CA GLY A 4 14.42 -16.94 8.50
C GLY A 4 13.27 -17.47 7.64
N ALA A 5 12.88 -16.77 6.56
CA ALA A 5 11.79 -17.16 5.68
C ALA A 5 12.02 -18.55 5.08
N LYS A 6 10.94 -19.35 4.98
CA LYS A 6 10.91 -20.70 4.44
C LYS A 6 10.30 -20.79 3.06
N ALA A 7 9.46 -19.83 2.70
CA ALA A 7 8.83 -19.73 1.40
C ALA A 7 9.10 -18.36 0.79
N LEU A 8 9.16 -18.31 -0.54
CA LEU A 8 9.34 -17.09 -1.32
C LEU A 8 8.25 -17.02 -2.39
N ILE A 9 7.53 -15.90 -2.43
CA ILE A 9 6.70 -15.55 -3.59
C ILE A 9 7.44 -14.46 -4.36
N ILE A 10 7.70 -14.69 -5.64
CA ILE A 10 8.56 -13.81 -6.43
C ILE A 10 8.02 -13.66 -7.87
N LEU A 11 8.17 -12.46 -8.43
CA LEU A 11 7.95 -12.27 -9.86
C LEU A 11 8.95 -13.10 -10.67
N GLY A 12 8.49 -13.78 -11.71
CA GLY A 12 9.32 -14.67 -12.53
C GLY A 12 10.58 -13.99 -13.08
N ASP A 13 10.46 -12.73 -13.49
CA ASP A 13 11.60 -11.93 -14.00
C ASP A 13 12.68 -11.67 -12.93
N LEU A 14 12.34 -11.78 -11.65
CA LEU A 14 13.27 -11.60 -10.55
C LEU A 14 13.89 -12.92 -10.06
N LEU A 15 13.38 -14.07 -10.53
CA LEU A 15 13.87 -15.38 -10.11
C LEU A 15 15.39 -15.56 -10.28
N PRO A 16 16.04 -15.10 -11.38
CA PRO A 16 17.50 -15.21 -11.51
C PRO A 16 18.29 -14.55 -10.37
N LYS A 17 17.78 -13.45 -9.80
CA LYS A 17 18.40 -12.80 -8.62
C LYS A 17 18.33 -13.69 -7.38
N PHE A 18 17.23 -14.38 -7.17
CA PHE A 18 17.10 -15.32 -6.06
C PHE A 18 17.98 -16.57 -6.31
N THR A 19 17.94 -17.12 -7.52
CA THR A 19 18.72 -18.32 -7.86
C THR A 19 20.21 -18.15 -7.58
N SER A 20 20.76 -16.93 -7.77
CA SER A 20 22.16 -16.63 -7.50
C SER A 20 22.56 -16.67 -6.02
N ILE A 21 21.57 -16.67 -5.10
CA ILE A 21 21.79 -16.66 -3.64
C ILE A 21 21.03 -17.79 -2.94
N LYS A 22 20.37 -18.68 -3.68
CA LYS A 22 19.47 -19.71 -3.13
C LYS A 22 20.14 -20.55 -2.05
N ASP A 23 21.36 -20.99 -2.30
CA ASP A 23 22.11 -21.87 -1.40
C ASP A 23 22.51 -21.19 -0.09
N ASP A 24 22.51 -19.85 -0.06
CA ASP A 24 22.77 -19.04 1.13
C ASP A 24 21.49 -18.74 1.94
N THR A 25 20.33 -19.29 1.54
CA THR A 25 19.03 -19.03 2.17
C THR A 25 18.42 -20.30 2.75
N SER A 26 17.43 -20.13 3.64
CA SER A 26 16.61 -21.21 4.20
C SER A 26 15.28 -21.38 3.46
N ILE A 27 15.17 -20.88 2.23
CA ILE A 27 13.96 -20.96 1.41
C ILE A 27 13.82 -22.40 0.88
N GLU A 28 12.71 -23.04 1.21
CA GLU A 28 12.35 -24.41 0.83
C GLU A 28 11.34 -24.42 -0.33
N THR A 29 10.45 -23.44 -0.35
CA THR A 29 9.38 -23.34 -1.37
C THR A 29 9.49 -22.03 -2.13
N VAL A 30 9.47 -22.11 -3.46
CA VAL A 30 9.48 -20.94 -4.35
C VAL A 30 8.22 -20.93 -5.17
N ILE A 31 7.41 -19.90 -5.01
CA ILE A 31 6.21 -19.63 -5.79
C ILE A 31 6.52 -18.47 -6.72
N THR A 32 6.38 -18.69 -8.01
CA THR A 32 6.57 -17.64 -9.03
C THR A 32 5.23 -17.11 -9.50
N THR A 33 5.19 -15.83 -9.82
CA THR A 33 4.00 -15.18 -10.38
C THR A 33 4.40 -14.16 -11.44
N SER A 34 3.43 -13.68 -12.21
CA SER A 34 3.55 -12.50 -13.07
C SER A 34 2.60 -11.41 -12.58
N ALA A 35 2.81 -10.17 -13.05
CA ALA A 35 1.93 -9.06 -12.70
C ALA A 35 0.49 -9.23 -13.20
N THR A 36 0.26 -10.11 -14.15
CA THR A 36 -1.02 -10.32 -14.84
C THR A 36 -1.59 -11.73 -14.70
N GLU A 37 -0.93 -12.64 -13.97
CA GLU A 37 -1.32 -14.05 -13.86
C GLU A 37 -2.76 -14.25 -13.38
N LEU A 38 -3.24 -13.42 -12.45
CA LEU A 38 -4.62 -13.50 -11.95
C LEU A 38 -5.66 -12.92 -12.92
N LEU A 39 -5.23 -12.12 -13.90
CA LEU A 39 -6.09 -11.59 -14.97
C LEU A 39 -6.09 -12.49 -16.20
N ASP A 40 -4.95 -13.07 -16.53
CA ASP A 40 -4.73 -14.01 -17.61
C ASP A 40 -3.82 -15.16 -17.15
N PRO A 41 -4.38 -16.33 -16.84
CA PRO A 41 -3.59 -17.49 -16.38
C PRO A 41 -2.52 -17.95 -17.37
N ASN A 42 -2.61 -17.61 -18.66
CA ASN A 42 -1.57 -17.94 -19.64
C ASN A 42 -0.28 -17.14 -19.42
N THR A 43 -0.31 -16.11 -18.60
CA THR A 43 0.89 -15.34 -18.21
C THR A 43 1.60 -15.90 -16.98
N ALA A 44 1.11 -17.01 -16.41
CA ALA A 44 1.74 -17.72 -15.30
C ALA A 44 3.15 -18.18 -15.69
N PRO A 45 4.18 -17.86 -14.87
CA PRO A 45 5.52 -18.36 -15.14
C PRO A 45 5.58 -19.87 -15.04
N ASN A 46 6.25 -20.51 -16.02
CA ASN A 46 6.56 -21.94 -15.96
C ASN A 46 8.08 -22.11 -15.90
N LEU A 47 8.62 -22.11 -14.68
CA LEU A 47 10.06 -22.09 -14.42
C LEU A 47 10.46 -23.33 -13.59
N ASP A 48 11.54 -23.98 -13.96
CA ASP A 48 12.02 -25.19 -13.32
C ASP A 48 12.26 -25.00 -11.82
N GLY A 49 11.81 -25.94 -11.02
CA GLY A 49 11.98 -25.92 -9.57
C GLY A 49 11.11 -24.90 -8.83
N THR A 50 10.08 -24.38 -9.49
CA THR A 50 9.11 -23.47 -8.88
C THR A 50 7.68 -23.95 -9.13
N VAL A 51 6.73 -23.39 -8.38
CA VAL A 51 5.28 -23.57 -8.59
C VAL A 51 4.71 -22.20 -8.96
N SER A 52 3.84 -22.12 -9.97
CA SER A 52 3.17 -20.84 -10.25
C SER A 52 2.17 -20.50 -9.14
N PHE A 53 1.84 -19.22 -8.96
CA PHE A 53 0.89 -18.79 -7.96
C PHE A 53 -0.49 -19.44 -8.17
N THR A 54 -0.95 -19.51 -9.42
CA THR A 54 -2.22 -20.17 -9.77
C THR A 54 -2.19 -21.66 -9.39
N GLN A 55 -1.12 -22.38 -9.71
CA GLN A 55 -0.97 -23.79 -9.30
C GLN A 55 -0.93 -23.95 -7.77
N ALA A 56 -0.27 -23.05 -7.07
CA ALA A 56 -0.25 -23.07 -5.60
C ALA A 56 -1.64 -22.88 -5.00
N VAL A 57 -2.46 -21.99 -5.58
CA VAL A 57 -3.86 -21.78 -5.17
C VAL A 57 -4.71 -23.02 -5.48
N GLU A 58 -4.57 -23.61 -6.67
CA GLU A 58 -5.26 -24.85 -7.04
C GLU A 58 -4.93 -25.99 -6.08
N LEU A 59 -3.65 -26.17 -5.78
CA LEU A 59 -3.21 -27.17 -4.79
C LEU A 59 -3.82 -26.89 -3.41
N GLY A 60 -3.82 -25.63 -2.99
CA GLY A 60 -4.42 -25.20 -1.72
C GLY A 60 -5.91 -25.59 -1.61
N ASN A 61 -6.66 -25.53 -2.71
CA ASN A 61 -8.07 -25.91 -2.74
C ASN A 61 -8.30 -27.42 -2.55
N THR A 62 -7.27 -28.25 -2.69
CA THR A 62 -7.33 -29.71 -2.47
C THR A 62 -6.97 -30.11 -1.03
N LEU A 63 -6.43 -29.17 -0.26
CA LEU A 63 -6.01 -29.41 1.11
C LEU A 63 -7.19 -29.25 2.09
N PRO A 64 -7.08 -29.84 3.32
CA PRO A 64 -8.04 -29.56 4.39
C PRO A 64 -8.16 -28.05 4.66
N ALA A 65 -9.33 -27.63 5.16
CA ALA A 65 -9.54 -26.24 5.54
C ALA A 65 -8.46 -25.77 6.52
N PHE A 66 -7.91 -24.58 6.25
CA PHE A 66 -6.89 -24.00 7.11
C PHE A 66 -7.50 -23.61 8.47
N GLU A 67 -6.95 -24.16 9.53
CA GLU A 67 -7.29 -23.77 10.89
C GLU A 67 -6.42 -22.59 11.31
N ARG A 68 -7.06 -21.46 11.63
CA ARG A 68 -6.33 -20.27 12.08
C ARG A 68 -5.68 -20.53 13.43
N PRO A 69 -4.35 -20.37 13.55
CA PRO A 69 -3.71 -20.44 14.86
C PRO A 69 -4.15 -19.25 15.74
N SER A 70 -4.09 -19.44 17.05
CA SER A 70 -4.19 -18.32 17.97
C SER A 70 -2.90 -17.50 17.87
N ILE A 71 -3.03 -16.21 17.61
CA ILE A 71 -1.90 -15.30 17.42
C ILE A 71 -1.96 -14.23 18.52
N ALA A 72 -0.87 -14.06 19.28
CA ALA A 72 -0.78 -13.03 20.30
C ALA A 72 -0.48 -11.65 19.67
N LEU A 73 -0.88 -10.59 20.34
CA LEU A 73 -0.69 -9.21 19.85
C LEU A 73 0.78 -8.81 19.78
N ASP A 74 1.62 -9.36 20.65
CA ASP A 74 3.06 -9.10 20.73
C ASP A 74 3.91 -10.01 19.82
N GLU A 75 3.30 -11.02 19.19
CA GLU A 75 3.98 -11.82 18.17
C GLU A 75 4.35 -11.00 16.94
N LEU A 76 5.48 -11.36 16.32
CA LEU A 76 5.95 -10.76 15.08
C LEU A 76 4.94 -10.98 13.96
N ALA A 77 4.42 -9.88 13.40
CA ALA A 77 3.54 -9.92 12.24
C ALA A 77 4.33 -9.87 10.94
N MET A 78 5.33 -9.00 10.87
CA MET A 78 6.11 -8.79 9.65
C MET A 78 7.48 -8.17 9.93
N LEU A 79 8.41 -8.44 9.01
CA LEU A 79 9.66 -7.72 8.87
C LEU A 79 9.56 -6.78 7.67
N GLN A 80 9.41 -5.50 7.92
CA GLN A 80 9.36 -4.49 6.86
C GLN A 80 10.77 -4.03 6.53
N TYR A 81 11.33 -4.50 5.43
CA TYR A 81 12.67 -4.12 5.00
C TYR A 81 12.69 -2.74 4.37
N THR A 82 13.64 -1.94 4.80
CA THR A 82 13.91 -0.60 4.25
C THR A 82 15.22 -0.60 3.48
N GLY A 83 15.27 0.15 2.38
CA GLY A 83 16.53 0.43 1.68
C GLY A 83 17.35 1.40 2.51
N GLY A 84 18.16 0.87 3.44
CA GLY A 84 19.00 1.70 4.29
C GLY A 84 20.03 2.52 3.46
N THR A 85 20.22 3.77 3.82
CA THR A 85 21.24 4.66 3.22
C THR A 85 22.67 4.17 3.50
N THR A 86 22.85 3.19 4.38
CA THR A 86 24.15 2.69 4.88
C THR A 86 24.55 1.32 4.33
N GLY A 87 23.90 0.81 3.30
CA GLY A 87 24.32 -0.36 2.53
C GLY A 87 23.74 -1.71 2.95
N VAL A 88 23.42 -1.95 4.21
CA VAL A 88 22.77 -3.20 4.67
C VAL A 88 21.28 -2.94 4.91
N SER A 89 20.44 -3.67 4.19
CA SER A 89 18.98 -3.60 4.39
C SER A 89 18.61 -4.08 5.79
N LYS A 90 17.78 -3.31 6.51
CA LYS A 90 17.29 -3.65 7.84
C LYS A 90 15.80 -3.90 7.82
N GLY A 91 15.35 -4.96 8.48
CA GLY A 91 13.93 -5.28 8.65
C GLY A 91 13.40 -4.70 9.96
N ALA A 92 12.49 -3.73 9.86
CA ALA A 92 11.73 -3.28 11.02
C ALA A 92 10.81 -4.42 11.50
N ALA A 93 11.00 -4.87 12.73
CA ALA A 93 10.21 -5.95 13.32
C ALA A 93 8.90 -5.37 13.89
N LEU A 94 7.81 -5.61 13.18
CA LEU A 94 6.49 -5.11 13.56
C LEU A 94 5.65 -6.26 14.13
N SER A 95 5.12 -6.07 15.33
CA SER A 95 4.17 -7.00 15.97
C SER A 95 2.75 -6.79 15.40
N ASN A 96 1.89 -7.78 15.63
CA ASN A 96 0.46 -7.65 15.33
C ASN A 96 -0.13 -6.40 16.01
N LYS A 97 0.28 -6.12 17.24
CA LYS A 97 -0.16 -4.94 18.00
C LYS A 97 0.24 -3.64 17.30
N ASN A 98 1.48 -3.53 16.77
CA ASN A 98 1.95 -2.33 16.10
C ASN A 98 1.09 -2.01 14.87
N VAL A 99 0.86 -3.01 14.01
CA VAL A 99 0.07 -2.84 12.78
C VAL A 99 -1.39 -2.51 13.11
N LEU A 100 -2.02 -3.29 14.00
CA LEU A 100 -3.43 -3.09 14.36
C LEU A 100 -3.68 -1.76 15.06
N ALA A 101 -2.78 -1.35 15.99
CA ALA A 101 -2.90 -0.06 16.67
C ALA A 101 -2.87 1.10 15.66
N ASN A 102 -1.93 1.06 14.71
CA ASN A 102 -1.84 2.11 13.71
C ASN A 102 -3.03 2.13 12.74
N CYS A 103 -3.58 0.96 12.39
CA CYS A 103 -4.84 0.89 11.65
C CYS A 103 -5.98 1.61 12.40
N ILE A 104 -6.14 1.31 13.69
CA ILE A 104 -7.20 1.91 14.53
C ILE A 104 -6.99 3.42 14.66
N GLN A 105 -5.76 3.86 14.94
CA GLN A 105 -5.39 5.27 15.06
C GLN A 105 -5.70 6.05 13.76
N MET A 106 -5.41 5.46 12.60
CA MET A 106 -5.70 6.08 11.31
C MET A 106 -7.20 6.15 11.02
N LEU A 107 -7.95 5.09 11.33
CA LEU A 107 -9.41 5.09 11.15
C LEU A 107 -10.08 6.14 12.05
N ASP A 108 -9.63 6.27 13.30
CA ASP A 108 -10.08 7.32 14.20
C ASP A 108 -9.77 8.73 13.66
N ARG A 109 -8.54 8.96 13.19
CA ARG A 109 -8.11 10.23 12.61
C ARG A 109 -8.86 10.61 11.33
N ILE A 110 -9.20 9.65 10.47
CA ILE A 110 -10.00 9.88 9.26
C ILE A 110 -11.45 10.22 9.65
N GLY A 111 -11.95 9.65 10.74
CA GLY A 111 -13.22 9.99 11.34
C GLY A 111 -14.45 9.41 10.64
N GLU A 112 -15.62 9.77 11.17
CA GLU A 112 -16.94 9.24 10.76
C GLU A 112 -17.36 9.64 9.33
N GLY A 113 -16.67 10.61 8.72
CA GLY A 113 -16.91 11.01 7.32
C GLY A 113 -16.58 9.91 6.31
N PHE A 114 -15.73 8.95 6.70
CA PHE A 114 -15.35 7.80 5.90
C PHE A 114 -16.27 6.61 6.22
N LYS A 115 -17.14 6.25 5.29
CA LYS A 115 -18.26 5.33 5.53
C LYS A 115 -17.95 3.88 5.14
N ASP A 116 -18.36 2.95 6.00
CA ASP A 116 -18.16 1.53 5.80
C ASP A 116 -18.88 1.02 4.54
N GLY A 117 -18.13 0.34 3.66
CA GLY A 117 -18.66 -0.29 2.45
C GLY A 117 -19.05 0.65 1.31
N GLU A 118 -18.93 1.97 1.49
CA GLU A 118 -19.36 2.96 0.48
C GLU A 118 -18.19 3.62 -0.26
N GLU A 119 -16.94 3.44 0.24
CA GLU A 119 -15.80 4.20 -0.22
C GLU A 119 -15.04 3.50 -1.34
N VAL A 120 -14.44 4.32 -2.21
CA VAL A 120 -13.61 3.87 -3.34
C VAL A 120 -12.26 4.58 -3.27
N LEU A 121 -11.24 3.83 -2.87
CA LEU A 121 -9.86 4.30 -2.73
C LEU A 121 -9.05 4.05 -4.01
N VAL A 122 -8.36 5.05 -4.51
CA VAL A 122 -7.31 4.88 -5.53
C VAL A 122 -5.97 4.68 -4.82
N CYS A 123 -5.34 3.52 -5.06
CA CYS A 123 -4.05 3.15 -4.49
C CYS A 123 -3.00 2.90 -5.58
N PRO A 124 -2.24 3.93 -5.98
CA PRO A 124 -1.15 3.82 -6.96
C PRO A 124 0.20 3.51 -6.31
N LEU A 125 0.22 3.30 -4.99
CA LEU A 125 1.43 3.03 -4.24
C LEU A 125 1.63 1.52 -4.11
N PRO A 126 2.90 1.06 -4.10
CA PRO A 126 3.17 -0.36 -3.99
C PRO A 126 2.76 -0.90 -2.61
N LEU A 127 1.98 -1.99 -2.60
CA LEU A 127 1.47 -2.59 -1.36
C LEU A 127 2.57 -3.19 -0.45
N TYR A 128 3.78 -3.38 -0.96
CA TYR A 128 4.91 -3.77 -0.13
C TYR A 128 5.51 -2.58 0.65
N HIS A 129 5.11 -1.35 0.35
CA HIS A 129 5.45 -0.18 1.17
C HIS A 129 4.48 -0.06 2.32
N ILE A 130 4.99 0.09 3.54
CA ILE A 130 4.18 0.05 4.77
C ILE A 130 3.02 1.05 4.78
N TYR A 131 3.16 2.22 4.16
CA TYR A 131 2.08 3.20 4.04
C TYR A 131 0.89 2.65 3.26
N ALA A 132 1.13 2.09 2.06
CA ALA A 132 0.06 1.49 1.27
C ALA A 132 -0.49 0.23 1.93
N PHE A 133 0.38 -0.57 2.56
CA PHE A 133 -0.01 -1.79 3.27
C PHE A 133 -0.93 -1.48 4.47
N THR A 134 -0.45 -0.67 5.42
CA THR A 134 -1.21 -0.45 6.67
C THR A 134 -2.43 0.43 6.44
N VAL A 135 -2.26 1.60 5.80
CA VAL A 135 -3.37 2.54 5.63
C VAL A 135 -4.33 2.07 4.53
N GLY A 136 -3.81 1.79 3.33
CA GLY A 136 -4.64 1.42 2.19
C GLY A 136 -5.24 0.03 2.34
N MET A 137 -4.37 -1.01 2.44
CA MET A 137 -4.81 -2.39 2.38
C MET A 137 -5.40 -2.90 3.71
N MET A 138 -4.83 -2.54 4.86
CA MET A 138 -5.33 -3.07 6.14
C MET A 138 -6.46 -2.20 6.71
N ALA A 139 -6.19 -0.93 6.99
CA ALA A 139 -7.15 -0.06 7.68
C ALA A 139 -8.40 0.20 6.82
N LEU A 140 -8.22 0.73 5.59
CA LEU A 140 -9.38 1.06 4.76
C LEU A 140 -10.11 -0.17 4.20
N PHE A 141 -9.39 -1.26 3.92
CA PHE A 141 -10.05 -2.52 3.54
C PHE A 141 -10.91 -3.08 4.67
N ALA A 142 -10.49 -2.95 5.93
CA ALA A 142 -11.30 -3.35 7.09
C ALA A 142 -12.64 -2.57 7.20
N LYS A 143 -12.72 -1.38 6.58
CA LYS A 143 -13.95 -0.58 6.44
C LYS A 143 -14.81 -1.00 5.22
N GLY A 144 -14.44 -2.06 4.51
CA GLY A 144 -15.13 -2.51 3.30
C GLY A 144 -14.89 -1.62 2.08
N THR A 145 -13.82 -0.83 2.07
CA THR A 145 -13.46 0.06 0.96
C THR A 145 -13.12 -0.72 -0.29
N GLN A 146 -13.68 -0.35 -1.43
CA GLN A 146 -13.19 -0.80 -2.73
C GLN A 146 -11.85 -0.17 -3.03
N ILE A 147 -10.81 -0.96 -3.25
CA ILE A 147 -9.46 -0.46 -3.55
C ILE A 147 -9.15 -0.65 -5.03
N ILE A 148 -8.93 0.45 -5.74
CA ILE A 148 -8.46 0.45 -7.13
C ILE A 148 -6.94 0.46 -7.12
N LEU A 149 -6.34 -0.69 -7.42
CA LEU A 149 -4.89 -0.82 -7.53
C LEU A 149 -4.42 -0.32 -8.89
N ILE A 150 -3.37 0.50 -8.89
CA ILE A 150 -2.70 0.99 -10.11
C ILE A 150 -1.30 0.38 -10.19
N PRO A 151 -1.11 -0.70 -10.95
CA PRO A 151 0.17 -1.42 -10.99
C PRO A 151 1.32 -0.60 -11.58
N ASN A 152 1.02 0.29 -12.52
CA ASN A 152 2.02 1.15 -13.16
C ASN A 152 1.58 2.62 -13.13
N PRO A 153 1.87 3.37 -12.05
CA PRO A 153 1.49 4.77 -11.93
C PRO A 153 2.28 5.71 -12.85
N ARG A 154 3.27 5.21 -13.59
CA ARG A 154 4.01 6.00 -14.59
C ARG A 154 3.30 6.07 -15.94
N ASP A 155 2.45 5.10 -16.22
CA ASP A 155 1.53 5.12 -17.36
C ASP A 155 0.31 5.97 -17.00
N ILE A 156 0.44 7.28 -17.17
CA ILE A 156 -0.59 8.24 -16.79
C ILE A 156 -1.88 8.04 -17.58
N ASP A 157 -1.78 7.73 -18.87
CA ASP A 157 -2.96 7.49 -19.71
C ASP A 157 -3.73 6.24 -19.27
N GLY A 158 -3.03 5.12 -19.06
CA GLY A 158 -3.61 3.89 -18.51
C GLY A 158 -4.20 4.09 -17.13
N PHE A 159 -3.54 4.87 -16.29
CA PHE A 159 -4.04 5.25 -14.97
C PHE A 159 -5.41 5.97 -15.09
N ILE A 160 -5.48 7.02 -15.89
CA ILE A 160 -6.71 7.80 -16.11
C ILE A 160 -7.83 6.91 -16.68
N GLN A 161 -7.52 6.05 -17.65
CA GLN A 161 -8.52 5.12 -18.20
C GLN A 161 -9.08 4.18 -17.11
N THR A 162 -8.22 3.69 -16.21
CA THR A 162 -8.64 2.85 -15.08
C THR A 162 -9.60 3.59 -14.16
N LEU A 163 -9.44 4.89 -13.95
CA LEU A 163 -10.30 5.67 -13.05
C LEU A 163 -11.67 6.01 -13.65
N LYS A 164 -11.79 6.13 -14.97
CA LYS A 164 -13.02 6.59 -15.65
C LYS A 164 -14.33 5.93 -15.20
N PRO A 165 -14.40 4.59 -14.99
CA PRO A 165 -15.65 3.93 -14.60
C PRO A 165 -15.99 4.09 -13.11
N HIS A 166 -15.12 4.68 -12.29
CA HIS A 166 -15.25 4.71 -10.85
C HIS A 166 -15.62 6.09 -10.32
N LYS A 167 -16.48 6.12 -9.30
CA LYS A 167 -16.74 7.32 -8.49
C LYS A 167 -15.82 7.29 -7.29
N ILE A 168 -14.60 7.81 -7.47
CA ILE A 168 -13.56 7.80 -6.44
C ILE A 168 -13.94 8.73 -5.29
N SER A 169 -13.75 8.26 -4.06
CA SER A 169 -14.04 9.00 -2.83
C SER A 169 -12.79 9.28 -2.00
N ALA A 170 -11.76 8.44 -2.18
CA ALA A 170 -10.47 8.59 -1.52
C ALA A 170 -9.31 8.37 -2.51
N PHE A 171 -8.21 9.07 -2.27
CA PHE A 171 -7.00 8.96 -3.08
C PHE A 171 -5.76 8.98 -2.19
N MET A 172 -4.84 8.06 -2.39
CA MET A 172 -3.54 8.13 -1.73
C MET A 172 -2.43 8.32 -2.75
N GLY A 173 -1.41 9.09 -2.40
CA GLY A 173 -0.35 9.38 -3.35
C GLY A 173 0.86 10.05 -2.73
N ILE A 174 1.73 10.53 -3.60
CA ILE A 174 2.95 11.28 -3.29
C ILE A 174 3.02 12.54 -4.16
N ASN A 175 3.83 13.49 -3.74
CA ASN A 175 3.95 14.81 -4.37
C ASN A 175 4.05 14.78 -5.91
N THR A 176 4.95 13.94 -6.44
CA THR A 176 5.19 13.87 -7.90
C THR A 176 3.98 13.36 -8.68
N LEU A 177 3.20 12.46 -8.09
CA LEU A 177 2.00 11.91 -8.71
C LEU A 177 0.88 12.94 -8.77
N PHE A 178 0.65 13.69 -7.69
CA PHE A 178 -0.34 14.76 -7.67
C PHE A 178 -0.07 15.83 -8.74
N VAL A 179 1.21 16.21 -8.88
CA VAL A 179 1.61 17.17 -9.93
C VAL A 179 1.43 16.57 -11.33
N GLY A 180 1.83 15.31 -11.53
CA GLY A 180 1.73 14.65 -12.84
C GLY A 180 0.28 14.51 -13.30
N LEU A 181 -0.58 13.96 -12.45
CA LEU A 181 -2.02 13.79 -12.74
C LEU A 181 -2.74 15.14 -12.88
N GLY A 182 -2.52 16.07 -11.94
CA GLY A 182 -3.21 17.35 -11.95
C GLY A 182 -2.88 18.24 -13.15
N ARG A 183 -1.74 18.02 -13.82
CA ARG A 183 -1.39 18.71 -15.07
C ARG A 183 -1.94 18.02 -16.32
N HIS A 184 -2.49 16.81 -16.19
CA HIS A 184 -2.97 16.05 -17.33
C HIS A 184 -4.39 16.47 -17.72
N PRO A 185 -4.65 16.93 -18.96
CA PRO A 185 -5.96 17.48 -19.36
C PRO A 185 -7.10 16.44 -19.26
N GLU A 186 -6.82 15.15 -19.49
CA GLU A 186 -7.85 14.11 -19.37
C GLU A 186 -8.18 13.79 -17.91
N PHE A 187 -7.23 13.96 -16.97
CA PHE A 187 -7.48 13.79 -15.55
C PHE A 187 -8.49 14.82 -15.04
N ALA A 188 -8.36 16.06 -15.48
CA ALA A 188 -9.28 17.14 -15.11
C ALA A 188 -10.74 16.93 -15.59
N LYS A 189 -10.99 15.97 -16.49
CA LYS A 189 -12.33 15.61 -16.97
C LYS A 189 -13.00 14.51 -16.16
N LEU A 190 -12.32 13.93 -15.20
CA LEU A 190 -12.88 12.89 -14.32
C LEU A 190 -13.89 13.50 -13.33
N ASP A 191 -14.81 12.66 -12.84
CA ASP A 191 -15.79 13.05 -11.82
C ASP A 191 -15.20 12.92 -10.43
N PHE A 192 -14.88 14.05 -9.79
CA PHE A 192 -14.38 14.13 -8.42
C PHE A 192 -15.47 14.51 -7.41
N SER A 193 -16.74 14.47 -7.77
CA SER A 193 -17.86 14.91 -6.91
C SER A 193 -17.98 14.13 -5.61
N LYS A 194 -17.39 12.94 -5.55
CA LYS A 194 -17.35 12.09 -4.34
C LYS A 194 -16.02 12.14 -3.60
N LEU A 195 -14.99 12.73 -4.20
CA LEU A 195 -13.66 12.77 -3.58
C LEU A 195 -13.66 13.71 -2.37
N HIS A 196 -13.52 13.14 -1.18
CA HIS A 196 -13.48 13.89 0.07
C HIS A 196 -12.23 13.65 0.89
N LEU A 197 -11.41 12.64 0.56
CA LEU A 197 -10.16 12.33 1.26
C LEU A 197 -9.03 12.13 0.26
N THR A 198 -8.01 12.99 0.31
CA THR A 198 -6.75 12.78 -0.42
C THR A 198 -5.61 12.75 0.57
N MET A 199 -4.88 11.63 0.61
CA MET A 199 -3.81 11.39 1.57
C MET A 199 -2.44 11.44 0.90
N SER A 200 -1.50 12.13 1.53
CA SER A 200 -0.08 12.18 1.14
C SER A 200 0.83 11.75 2.27
N GLY A 201 1.85 10.98 1.95
CA GLY A 201 2.88 10.54 2.89
C GLY A 201 4.13 10.03 2.19
N GLY A 202 5.21 9.82 2.95
CA GLY A 202 6.47 9.27 2.45
C GLY A 202 7.39 10.27 1.76
N THR A 203 6.88 11.41 1.30
CA THR A 203 7.68 12.52 0.74
C THR A 203 7.03 13.84 1.08
N ALA A 204 7.84 14.89 1.27
CA ALA A 204 7.34 16.23 1.55
C ALA A 204 6.40 16.70 0.43
N LEU A 205 5.28 17.28 0.82
CA LEU A 205 4.28 17.84 -0.06
C LEU A 205 4.62 19.31 -0.39
N THR A 206 4.61 19.67 -1.66
CA THR A 206 4.85 21.06 -2.08
C THR A 206 3.55 21.83 -2.19
N GLN A 207 3.60 23.15 -1.93
CA GLN A 207 2.47 24.05 -2.13
C GLN A 207 1.93 23.98 -3.56
N ALA A 208 2.82 23.81 -4.54
CA ALA A 208 2.43 23.67 -5.94
C ALA A 208 1.57 22.42 -6.18
N ALA A 209 1.91 21.28 -5.58
CA ALA A 209 1.11 20.06 -5.69
C ALA A 209 -0.27 20.23 -5.06
N VAL A 210 -0.35 20.87 -3.88
CA VAL A 210 -1.62 21.17 -3.20
C VAL A 210 -2.51 22.06 -4.07
N SER A 211 -1.95 23.15 -4.63
CA SER A 211 -2.71 24.07 -5.46
C SER A 211 -3.23 23.40 -6.74
N ILE A 212 -2.36 22.70 -7.48
CA ILE A 212 -2.72 21.99 -8.70
C ILE A 212 -3.82 20.94 -8.42
N TRP A 213 -3.65 20.14 -7.37
CA TRP A 213 -4.63 19.12 -7.01
C TRP A 213 -5.99 19.71 -6.65
N ARG A 214 -6.01 20.74 -5.81
CA ARG A 214 -7.24 21.43 -5.41
C ARG A 214 -7.95 22.09 -6.57
N ASP A 215 -7.20 22.73 -7.48
CA ASP A 215 -7.77 23.41 -8.65
C ASP A 215 -8.48 22.40 -9.59
N VAL A 216 -7.96 21.17 -9.68
CA VAL A 216 -8.51 20.13 -10.57
C VAL A 216 -9.62 19.32 -9.89
N THR A 217 -9.44 18.96 -8.61
CA THR A 217 -10.33 18.00 -7.94
C THR A 217 -11.31 18.65 -6.97
N GLY A 218 -11.09 19.91 -6.59
CA GLY A 218 -11.83 20.59 -5.52
C GLY A 218 -11.48 20.08 -4.10
N ASN A 219 -10.57 19.10 -3.98
CA ASN A 219 -10.20 18.49 -2.69
C ASN A 219 -8.79 18.89 -2.25
N THR A 220 -8.59 19.09 -0.96
CA THR A 220 -7.27 19.38 -0.36
C THR A 220 -6.52 18.08 -0.08
N ILE A 221 -5.19 18.14 -0.09
CA ILE A 221 -4.36 17.00 0.27
C ILE A 221 -4.07 17.02 1.77
N THR A 222 -4.43 15.96 2.45
CA THR A 222 -4.14 15.72 3.87
C THR A 222 -2.78 15.05 3.99
N GLU A 223 -1.79 15.78 4.49
CA GLU A 223 -0.42 15.30 4.64
C GLU A 223 -0.21 14.62 6.00
N GLY A 224 0.59 13.55 6.00
CA GLY A 224 1.02 12.85 7.19
C GLY A 224 2.49 12.45 7.13
N TYR A 225 3.02 12.10 8.30
CA TYR A 225 4.39 11.64 8.50
C TYR A 225 4.42 10.28 9.18
N GLY A 226 5.40 9.50 8.80
CA GLY A 226 5.64 8.18 9.40
C GLY A 226 6.91 7.54 8.89
N LEU A 227 7.26 6.41 9.52
CA LEU A 227 8.42 5.58 9.23
C LEU A 227 7.98 4.12 9.10
N SER A 228 8.78 3.29 8.45
CA SER A 228 8.52 1.84 8.45
C SER A 228 8.50 1.28 9.87
N GLU A 229 9.36 1.80 10.74
CA GLU A 229 9.52 1.41 12.14
C GLU A 229 8.34 1.84 13.02
N THR A 230 7.47 2.72 12.56
CA THR A 230 6.29 3.23 13.31
C THR A 230 4.95 2.66 12.82
N ALA A 231 4.94 1.74 11.87
CA ALA A 231 3.84 0.89 11.37
C ALA A 231 2.67 1.55 10.58
N PRO A 232 2.73 2.63 9.78
CA PRO A 232 3.82 3.58 9.71
C PRO A 232 3.54 4.93 10.36
N VAL A 233 2.25 5.35 10.55
CA VAL A 233 1.85 6.76 10.73
C VAL A 233 2.10 7.22 12.14
N VAL A 234 2.85 8.31 12.27
CA VAL A 234 3.13 9.01 13.54
C VAL A 234 2.19 10.20 13.71
N SER A 235 2.05 11.01 12.65
CA SER A 235 1.20 12.18 12.63
C SER A 235 0.43 12.29 11.33
N PHE A 236 -0.73 12.92 11.38
CA PHE A 236 -1.58 13.13 10.23
C PHE A 236 -2.45 14.38 10.44
N ASN A 237 -2.59 15.21 9.43
CA ASN A 237 -3.54 16.31 9.47
C ASN A 237 -4.97 15.80 9.66
N ILE A 238 -5.84 16.63 10.19
CA ILE A 238 -7.25 16.30 10.34
C ILE A 238 -7.94 16.60 9.01
N PRO A 239 -8.58 15.60 8.35
CA PRO A 239 -9.30 15.84 7.10
C PRO A 239 -10.33 16.97 7.24
N GLY A 240 -10.30 17.91 6.30
CA GLY A 240 -11.13 19.13 6.33
C GLY A 240 -10.62 20.27 7.22
N LYS A 241 -9.49 20.07 7.91
CA LYS A 241 -8.82 21.09 8.75
C LYS A 241 -7.30 21.07 8.54
N GLU A 242 -6.88 20.82 7.30
CA GLU A 242 -5.46 20.66 6.96
C GLU A 242 -4.67 21.96 7.20
N GLU A 243 -3.58 21.85 7.91
CA GLU A 243 -2.56 22.89 8.07
C GLU A 243 -1.47 22.65 7.02
N ILE A 244 -1.59 23.32 5.87
CA ILE A 244 -0.68 23.12 4.73
C ILE A 244 0.75 23.49 5.11
N GLY A 245 1.70 22.60 4.78
CA GLY A 245 3.12 22.74 5.13
C GLY A 245 3.47 22.13 6.48
N THR A 246 2.51 21.45 7.11
CA THR A 246 2.73 20.64 8.30
C THR A 246 2.33 19.18 8.04
N VAL A 247 2.84 18.27 8.86
CA VAL A 247 2.46 16.85 8.84
C VAL A 247 1.32 16.53 9.82
N GLY A 248 0.65 17.56 10.32
CA GLY A 248 -0.43 17.45 11.31
C GLY A 248 0.04 17.08 12.72
N HIS A 249 -0.92 16.69 13.53
CA HIS A 249 -0.69 16.30 14.93
C HIS A 249 -0.44 14.79 15.03
N GLU A 250 0.22 14.40 16.10
CA GLU A 250 0.41 13.00 16.48
C GLU A 250 -0.92 12.23 16.51
N LEU A 251 -0.88 10.96 16.18
CA LEU A 251 -2.03 10.09 16.32
C LEU A 251 -2.31 9.80 17.80
N GLU A 252 -3.56 9.49 18.12
CA GLU A 252 -3.99 9.19 19.49
C GLU A 252 -3.11 8.11 20.13
N GLY A 253 -2.61 8.39 21.35
CA GLY A 253 -1.70 7.50 22.07
C GLY A 253 -0.26 7.44 21.54
N THR A 254 0.12 8.37 20.65
CA THR A 254 1.51 8.54 20.17
C THR A 254 2.14 9.74 20.86
N GLU A 255 3.36 9.58 21.37
CA GLU A 255 4.16 10.66 21.94
C GLU A 255 5.32 10.99 21.01
N VAL A 256 5.50 12.28 20.69
CA VAL A 256 6.58 12.81 19.85
C VAL A 256 7.40 13.78 20.66
N ALA A 257 8.73 13.53 20.75
CA ALA A 257 9.67 14.37 21.49
C ALA A 257 10.53 15.22 20.56
#